data_3562fdbedb3642160dbe74176f89d504
#
_entry.id   3562fdbedb3642160dbe74176f89d504
#
_cell.length_a   1.000
_cell.length_b   1.000
_cell.length_c   1.000
_cell.angle_alpha   90.00
_cell.angle_beta   90.00
_cell.angle_gamma   90.00
#
_symmetry.space_group_name_H-M   'P 1'
#
loop_
_entity.id
_entity.type
_entity.pdbx_description
1 polymer ?
#
loop_
_entity_poly.entity_id
_entity_poly.type
_entity_poly.pdbx_seq_one_letter_code
_entity_poly.pdbx_strand_id
1 'polypeptide(L)'
;MAVVATHQFAQCITCHVWSPDQTMVAFCPNNNEVHIYKLIQDKWERAHVLQKHDQLISAIDWSSRTNKIVTASHDRNSYVWNQEGAEWLPTLVILRLNRAALCVKWSSAENKFAVGSGAKTVCVCYYEKDNDWWVSKLIRKKHSSSVTSVAWHPDNILLATTSTDGKCRIFSTFIKGVDTRDSGTSIPDSKFGEQIVQLDLSSTWAFGVKWSPSGNTLAYTGQSSMVYFVDDIGPSPVAQSVAFRDLPLRDVLFISERMVVAVGYDCNPMVFTADERGIWSFVRFLDERKLAPSGSKYGSQFTEAFGKFYGQSKQMGSDTVDPTRARGGAHENCITCILPLRSEGVTVVKRFSTSGLDGRIVVWELDSD
;
A
#
# COMPACT_ATOMS: atom_id res chain seq x y z
N MET A 1 5.64 -17.13 -12.38
CA MET A 1 5.94 -16.08 -11.39
C MET A 1 6.91 -16.60 -10.38
N ALA A 2 7.98 -15.88 -10.08
CA ALA A 2 9.04 -16.33 -9.21
C ALA A 2 9.49 -15.23 -8.25
N VAL A 3 9.96 -15.66 -7.06
CA VAL A 3 10.78 -14.81 -6.19
C VAL A 3 12.13 -14.64 -6.86
N VAL A 4 12.49 -13.40 -7.16
CA VAL A 4 13.79 -13.06 -7.79
C VAL A 4 14.86 -12.87 -6.73
N ALA A 5 14.51 -12.18 -5.64
CA ALA A 5 15.43 -11.89 -4.56
C ALA A 5 14.69 -11.73 -3.22
N THR A 6 15.36 -12.15 -2.15
CA THR A 6 14.92 -11.92 -0.77
C THR A 6 16.07 -11.30 0.01
N HIS A 7 15.83 -10.14 0.60
CA HIS A 7 16.81 -9.38 1.35
C HIS A 7 16.33 -9.19 2.79
N GLN A 8 17.15 -9.62 3.76
CA GLN A 8 16.93 -9.36 5.19
C GLN A 8 17.64 -8.07 5.57
N PHE A 9 16.92 -6.96 5.76
CA PHE A 9 17.51 -5.66 6.09
C PHE A 9 17.41 -5.29 7.57
N ALA A 10 16.35 -5.74 8.23
CA ALA A 10 16.07 -5.41 9.63
C ALA A 10 15.33 -6.56 10.31
N GLN A 11 14.98 -6.38 11.59
CA GLN A 11 14.09 -7.32 12.29
C GLN A 11 12.63 -7.10 11.94
N CYS A 12 12.26 -5.86 11.57
CA CYS A 12 10.92 -5.49 11.20
C CYS A 12 10.98 -4.34 10.17
N ILE A 13 10.11 -4.37 9.17
CA ILE A 13 9.94 -3.27 8.20
C ILE A 13 8.45 -2.94 8.13
N THR A 14 8.11 -1.68 8.38
CA THR A 14 6.73 -1.19 8.32
C THR A 14 6.34 -0.66 6.94
N CYS A 15 7.28 -0.08 6.22
CA CYS A 15 7.13 0.40 4.85
C CYS A 15 8.49 0.56 4.18
N HIS A 16 8.51 0.50 2.85
CA HIS A 16 9.70 0.72 2.04
C HIS A 16 9.37 1.49 0.78
N VAL A 17 10.38 2.08 0.15
CA VAL A 17 10.31 2.75 -1.16
C VAL A 17 11.64 2.62 -1.89
N TRP A 18 11.60 2.73 -3.21
CA TRP A 18 12.79 2.68 -4.07
C TRP A 18 13.15 4.06 -4.60
N SER A 19 14.44 4.29 -4.81
CA SER A 19 14.90 5.44 -5.60
C SER A 19 14.38 5.34 -7.04
N PRO A 20 14.31 6.47 -7.78
CA PRO A 20 13.84 6.47 -9.17
C PRO A 20 14.57 5.47 -10.08
N ASP A 21 15.88 5.34 -9.89
CA ASP A 21 16.76 4.43 -10.63
C ASP A 21 16.83 3.01 -10.05
N GLN A 22 16.12 2.75 -8.95
CA GLN A 22 16.08 1.47 -8.22
C GLN A 22 17.45 0.98 -7.72
N THR A 23 18.45 1.85 -7.64
CA THR A 23 19.77 1.52 -7.07
C THR A 23 19.81 1.66 -5.55
N MET A 24 18.82 2.36 -4.97
CA MET A 24 18.67 2.53 -3.53
C MET A 24 17.27 2.10 -3.07
N VAL A 25 17.22 1.61 -1.84
CA VAL A 25 15.97 1.33 -1.12
C VAL A 25 15.98 2.03 0.22
N ALA A 26 14.89 2.73 0.52
CA ALA A 26 14.65 3.32 1.82
C ALA A 26 13.52 2.56 2.54
N PHE A 27 13.67 2.34 3.83
CA PHE A 27 12.66 1.66 4.64
C PHE A 27 12.65 2.14 6.09
N CYS A 28 11.53 1.90 6.76
CA CYS A 28 11.35 2.23 8.18
C CYS A 28 11.44 0.94 9.02
N PRO A 29 12.45 0.80 9.89
CA PRO A 29 12.65 -0.41 10.69
C PRO A 29 11.83 -0.40 12.00
N ASN A 30 10.59 0.09 11.95
CA ASN A 30 9.66 0.21 13.08
C ASN A 30 10.17 1.10 14.24
N ASN A 31 10.84 2.19 13.88
CA ASN A 31 11.31 3.21 14.81
C ASN A 31 11.16 4.63 14.21
N ASN A 32 11.89 5.61 14.72
CA ASN A 32 11.87 7.01 14.28
C ASN A 32 12.91 7.34 13.20
N GLU A 33 13.50 6.33 12.56
CA GLU A 33 14.53 6.48 11.53
C GLU A 33 14.06 5.96 10.17
N VAL A 34 14.63 6.48 9.09
CA VAL A 34 14.61 5.87 7.76
C VAL A 34 16.01 5.42 7.42
N HIS A 35 16.16 4.15 7.10
CA HIS A 35 17.42 3.59 6.62
C HIS A 35 17.42 3.56 5.10
N ILE A 36 18.46 4.10 4.46
CA ILE A 36 18.68 4.05 3.01
C ILE A 36 19.86 3.15 2.73
N TYR A 37 19.61 2.11 1.96
CA TYR A 37 20.62 1.17 1.48
C TYR A 37 20.85 1.38 -0.01
N LYS A 38 22.09 1.25 -0.44
CA LYS A 38 22.52 1.33 -1.83
C LYS A 38 23.11 0.00 -2.27
N LEU A 39 22.79 -0.40 -3.49
CA LEU A 39 23.37 -1.58 -4.10
C LEU A 39 24.74 -1.24 -4.67
N ILE A 40 25.79 -1.85 -4.13
CA ILE A 40 27.20 -1.68 -4.53
C ILE A 40 27.78 -3.06 -4.78
N GLN A 41 28.21 -3.34 -6.02
CA GLN A 41 28.83 -4.63 -6.39
C GLN A 41 28.01 -5.84 -5.89
N ASP A 42 26.70 -5.82 -6.18
CA ASP A 42 25.73 -6.85 -5.78
C ASP A 42 25.52 -7.05 -4.28
N LYS A 43 25.96 -6.08 -3.45
CA LYS A 43 25.73 -6.06 -2.01
C LYS A 43 24.99 -4.80 -1.60
N TRP A 44 24.04 -4.96 -0.68
CA TRP A 44 23.35 -3.84 -0.09
C TRP A 44 24.14 -3.27 1.08
N GLU A 45 24.56 -2.02 0.97
CA GLU A 45 25.28 -1.30 2.02
C GLU A 45 24.44 -0.12 2.51
N ARG A 46 24.44 0.11 3.82
CA ARG A 46 23.72 1.24 4.42
C ARG A 46 24.42 2.54 4.07
N ALA A 47 23.79 3.35 3.22
CA ALA A 47 24.33 4.60 2.74
C ALA A 47 23.96 5.79 3.66
N HIS A 48 22.68 5.85 4.13
CA HIS A 48 22.21 6.98 4.95
C HIS A 48 21.23 6.50 6.03
N VAL A 49 21.11 7.31 7.09
CA VAL A 49 20.05 7.22 8.10
C VAL A 49 19.43 8.62 8.23
N LEU A 50 18.13 8.72 7.95
CA LEU A 50 17.38 9.96 8.11
C LEU A 50 16.75 9.97 9.51
N GLN A 51 17.18 10.91 10.36
CA GLN A 51 16.77 10.97 11.76
C GLN A 51 16.39 12.40 12.13
N LYS A 52 15.10 12.67 12.21
CA LYS A 52 14.53 13.96 12.64
C LYS A 52 13.18 13.80 13.32
N HIS A 53 12.50 12.68 13.13
CA HIS A 53 11.25 12.40 13.82
C HIS A 53 11.49 12.01 15.28
N ASP A 54 10.59 12.44 16.17
CA ASP A 54 10.65 12.12 17.59
C ASP A 54 9.95 10.79 17.93
N GLN A 55 9.09 10.31 17.02
CA GLN A 55 8.30 9.09 17.19
C GLN A 55 8.35 8.23 15.92
N LEU A 56 7.75 7.03 16.03
CA LEU A 56 7.67 6.05 14.95
C LEU A 56 7.27 6.68 13.61
N ILE A 57 8.03 6.38 12.57
CA ILE A 57 7.68 6.70 11.19
C ILE A 57 6.70 5.65 10.70
N SER A 58 5.51 6.10 10.32
CA SER A 58 4.41 5.25 9.87
C SER A 58 4.39 5.01 8.37
N ALA A 59 4.90 5.96 7.60
CA ALA A 59 4.89 5.89 6.14
C ALA A 59 6.00 6.73 5.51
N ILE A 60 6.40 6.31 4.32
CA ILE A 60 7.43 6.95 3.50
C ILE A 60 7.01 6.86 2.03
N ASP A 61 7.38 7.88 1.24
CA ASP A 61 7.25 7.84 -0.21
C ASP A 61 8.41 8.59 -0.87
N TRP A 62 8.86 8.11 -2.04
CA TRP A 62 9.99 8.67 -2.77
C TRP A 62 9.51 9.16 -4.13
N SER A 63 9.67 10.44 -4.39
CA SER A 63 9.32 11.06 -5.66
C SER A 63 10.26 10.60 -6.77
N SER A 64 9.69 10.10 -7.86
CA SER A 64 10.47 9.61 -9.00
C SER A 64 11.03 10.72 -9.89
N ARG A 65 10.37 11.88 -9.93
CA ARG A 65 10.77 13.02 -10.79
C ARG A 65 11.69 14.00 -10.07
N THR A 66 11.44 14.25 -8.79
CA THR A 66 12.14 15.29 -8.04
C THR A 66 13.16 14.73 -7.07
N ASN A 67 13.30 13.41 -6.97
CA ASN A 67 14.19 12.68 -6.05
C ASN A 67 14.07 13.16 -4.60
N LYS A 68 12.84 13.46 -4.14
CA LYS A 68 12.55 13.85 -2.77
C LYS A 68 11.89 12.73 -2.02
N ILE A 69 12.27 12.53 -0.77
CA ILE A 69 11.60 11.61 0.14
C ILE A 69 10.64 12.40 1.01
N VAL A 70 9.44 11.89 1.24
CA VAL A 70 8.51 12.41 2.24
C VAL A 70 8.25 11.33 3.28
N THR A 71 8.28 11.72 4.55
CA THR A 71 8.00 10.85 5.69
C THR A 71 6.83 11.38 6.51
N ALA A 72 6.05 10.48 7.09
CA ALA A 72 4.99 10.81 8.04
C ALA A 72 5.17 10.00 9.32
N SER A 73 4.89 10.60 10.48
CA SER A 73 5.20 10.00 11.78
C SER A 73 4.08 10.16 12.81
N HIS A 74 4.14 9.33 13.83
CA HIS A 74 3.32 9.44 15.03
C HIS A 74 3.56 10.75 15.80
N ASP A 75 4.67 11.44 15.58
CA ASP A 75 4.93 12.80 16.11
C ASP A 75 4.03 13.88 15.49
N ARG A 76 3.13 13.51 14.56
CA ARG A 76 2.11 14.36 13.91
C ARG A 76 2.65 15.31 12.87
N ASN A 77 3.90 15.12 12.45
CA ASN A 77 4.58 15.92 11.44
C ASN A 77 4.93 15.06 10.20
N SER A 78 5.29 15.76 9.15
CA SER A 78 5.99 15.22 7.99
C SER A 78 7.29 15.97 7.78
N TYR A 79 8.27 15.29 7.19
CA TYR A 79 9.47 15.93 6.65
C TYR A 79 9.55 15.63 5.16
N VAL A 80 9.95 16.66 4.39
CA VAL A 80 10.41 16.49 3.01
C VAL A 80 11.92 16.55 3.03
N TRP A 81 12.55 15.51 2.54
CA TRP A 81 13.98 15.34 2.49
C TRP A 81 14.48 15.62 1.09
N ASN A 82 15.38 16.59 0.94
CA ASN A 82 16.04 16.93 -0.31
C ASN A 82 17.47 16.42 -0.27
N GLN A 83 17.91 15.80 -1.35
CA GLN A 83 19.31 15.40 -1.48
C GLN A 83 20.13 16.57 -2.00
N GLU A 84 21.12 17.02 -1.21
CA GLU A 84 22.09 18.04 -1.59
C GLU A 84 23.49 17.44 -1.50
N GLY A 85 24.07 17.15 -2.66
CA GLY A 85 25.34 16.41 -2.73
C GLY A 85 25.21 14.99 -2.14
N ALA A 86 25.96 14.74 -1.07
CA ALA A 86 25.94 13.46 -0.36
C ALA A 86 24.95 13.42 0.83
N GLU A 87 24.32 14.52 1.18
CA GLU A 87 23.49 14.64 2.38
C GLU A 87 22.00 14.76 2.04
N TRP A 88 21.16 14.31 2.98
CA TRP A 88 19.71 14.48 2.92
C TRP A 88 19.28 15.55 3.93
N LEU A 89 18.79 16.68 3.42
CA LEU A 89 18.37 17.81 4.24
C LEU A 89 16.86 17.77 4.50
N PRO A 90 16.42 17.76 5.77
CA PRO A 90 15.03 17.74 6.14
C PRO A 90 14.39 19.12 6.11
N THR A 91 13.21 19.24 5.51
CA THR A 91 12.32 20.39 5.65
C THR A 91 11.08 19.97 6.40
N LEU A 92 10.79 20.59 7.53
CA LEU A 92 9.60 20.30 8.33
C LEU A 92 8.33 20.77 7.62
N VAL A 93 7.33 19.90 7.57
CA VAL A 93 5.97 20.22 7.11
C VAL A 93 4.98 20.10 8.26
N ILE A 94 4.45 21.22 8.69
CA ILE A 94 3.52 21.30 9.82
C ILE A 94 2.12 20.88 9.35
N LEU A 95 1.68 19.70 9.76
CA LEU A 95 0.40 19.13 9.34
C LEU A 95 -0.80 19.64 10.14
N ARG A 96 -0.57 20.29 11.29
CA ARG A 96 -1.63 20.77 12.22
C ARG A 96 -2.58 19.66 12.67
N LEU A 97 -2.03 18.47 12.93
CA LEU A 97 -2.72 17.29 13.42
C LEU A 97 -2.61 17.18 14.95
N ASN A 98 -3.63 16.59 15.58
CA ASN A 98 -3.64 16.26 17.00
C ASN A 98 -3.49 14.76 17.29
N ARG A 99 -3.36 13.93 16.25
CA ARG A 99 -3.10 12.49 16.30
C ARG A 99 -2.08 12.12 15.24
N ALA A 100 -1.51 10.92 15.36
CA ALA A 100 -0.51 10.36 14.46
C ALA A 100 -0.85 10.54 12.98
N ALA A 101 0.13 10.88 12.15
CA ALA A 101 0.08 10.67 10.72
C ALA A 101 0.30 9.18 10.44
N LEU A 102 -0.49 8.56 9.55
CA LEU A 102 -0.54 7.11 9.37
C LEU A 102 -0.10 6.65 7.97
N CYS A 103 -0.31 7.48 6.96
CA CYS A 103 0.06 7.19 5.58
C CYS A 103 0.44 8.48 4.85
N VAL A 104 1.31 8.37 3.84
CA VAL A 104 1.74 9.48 3.00
C VAL A 104 1.98 9.02 1.58
N LYS A 105 1.60 9.83 0.59
CA LYS A 105 1.87 9.59 -0.82
C LYS A 105 2.05 10.89 -1.59
N TRP A 106 3.09 10.96 -2.44
CA TRP A 106 3.23 11.97 -3.46
C TRP A 106 2.09 11.89 -4.47
N SER A 107 1.65 13.03 -4.97
CA SER A 107 0.66 13.08 -6.04
C SER A 107 1.26 12.61 -7.38
N SER A 108 0.41 12.30 -8.34
CA SER A 108 0.84 11.77 -9.64
C SER A 108 1.75 12.73 -10.41
N ALA A 109 1.55 14.05 -10.27
CA ALA A 109 2.44 15.08 -10.82
C ALA A 109 3.59 15.47 -9.87
N GLU A 110 3.62 14.92 -8.64
CA GLU A 110 4.63 15.17 -7.59
C GLU A 110 4.76 16.65 -7.16
N ASN A 111 3.73 17.47 -7.46
CA ASN A 111 3.66 18.87 -7.04
C ASN A 111 3.05 19.07 -5.65
N LYS A 112 2.50 18.00 -5.07
CA LYS A 112 1.90 17.95 -3.74
C LYS A 112 1.95 16.53 -3.18
N PHE A 113 1.66 16.37 -1.89
CA PHE A 113 1.50 15.06 -1.27
C PHE A 113 0.32 15.05 -0.30
N ALA A 114 -0.22 13.87 -0.04
CA ALA A 114 -1.32 13.68 0.90
C ALA A 114 -0.87 12.85 2.11
N VAL A 115 -1.40 13.22 3.28
CA VAL A 115 -1.19 12.51 4.55
C VAL A 115 -2.54 12.16 5.16
N GLY A 116 -2.77 10.88 5.41
CA GLY A 116 -3.90 10.41 6.21
C GLY A 116 -3.52 10.28 7.68
N SER A 117 -4.46 10.51 8.59
CA SER A 117 -4.15 10.57 10.02
C SER A 117 -5.20 9.92 10.92
N GLY A 118 -4.78 9.56 12.14
CA GLY A 118 -5.64 9.18 13.26
C GLY A 118 -6.54 10.31 13.75
N ALA A 119 -6.28 11.54 13.32
CA ALA A 119 -7.14 12.71 13.58
C ALA A 119 -8.40 12.77 12.71
N LYS A 120 -8.73 11.71 11.96
CA LYS A 120 -9.87 11.65 11.03
C LYS A 120 -9.78 12.71 9.92
N THR A 121 -8.57 13.14 9.64
CA THR A 121 -8.25 14.27 8.77
C THR A 121 -7.27 13.81 7.69
N VAL A 122 -7.46 14.31 6.48
CA VAL A 122 -6.50 14.21 5.39
C VAL A 122 -5.85 15.56 5.19
N CYS A 123 -4.52 15.60 5.15
CA CYS A 123 -3.74 16.79 4.82
C CYS A 123 -3.25 16.68 3.39
N VAL A 124 -3.43 17.72 2.59
CA VAL A 124 -2.80 17.87 1.28
C VAL A 124 -1.80 19.00 1.37
N CYS A 125 -0.54 18.67 1.13
CA CYS A 125 0.57 19.60 1.31
C CYS A 125 1.20 19.92 -0.05
N TYR A 126 1.50 21.19 -0.28
CA TYR A 126 2.16 21.69 -1.48
C TYR A 126 3.18 22.78 -1.12
N TYR A 127 4.18 22.94 -1.97
CA TYR A 127 5.21 23.94 -1.77
C TYR A 127 4.82 25.28 -2.40
N GLU A 128 4.82 26.34 -1.61
CA GLU A 128 4.54 27.71 -2.04
C GLU A 128 5.86 28.45 -2.27
N LYS A 129 6.20 28.60 -3.54
CA LYS A 129 7.51 29.12 -3.96
C LYS A 129 7.80 30.55 -3.47
N ASP A 130 6.76 31.39 -3.46
CA ASP A 130 6.90 32.81 -3.12
C ASP A 130 7.28 33.01 -1.64
N ASN A 131 6.87 32.09 -0.78
CA ASN A 131 7.14 32.14 0.65
C ASN A 131 8.20 31.12 1.11
N ASP A 132 8.74 30.31 0.19
CA ASP A 132 9.69 29.23 0.50
C ASP A 132 9.19 28.29 1.61
N TRP A 133 7.94 27.84 1.49
CA TRP A 133 7.22 27.21 2.57
C TRP A 133 6.29 26.07 2.10
N TRP A 134 6.19 25.00 2.90
CA TRP A 134 5.20 23.96 2.71
C TRP A 134 3.87 24.34 3.39
N VAL A 135 2.82 24.47 2.60
CA VAL A 135 1.44 24.75 3.06
C VAL A 135 0.67 23.44 3.17
N SER A 136 -0.07 23.25 4.28
CA SER A 136 -1.00 22.14 4.43
C SER A 136 -2.44 22.59 4.39
N LYS A 137 -3.24 22.04 3.46
CA LYS A 137 -4.70 22.18 3.38
C LYS A 137 -5.35 20.93 3.96
N LEU A 138 -6.43 21.10 4.71
CA LEU A 138 -7.03 20.05 5.52
C LEU A 138 -8.44 19.69 5.04
N ILE A 139 -8.68 18.40 4.80
CA ILE A 139 -10.00 17.82 4.61
C ILE A 139 -10.44 17.25 5.96
N ARG A 140 -11.38 17.94 6.60
CA ARG A 140 -11.86 17.63 7.95
C ARG A 140 -13.33 17.21 7.96
N LYS A 141 -13.74 16.52 9.04
CA LYS A 141 -15.15 16.16 9.32
C LYS A 141 -15.80 15.30 8.21
N LYS A 142 -15.01 14.59 7.45
CA LYS A 142 -15.49 13.66 6.41
C LYS A 142 -15.39 12.21 6.87
N HIS A 143 -14.26 11.83 7.47
CA HIS A 143 -14.07 10.53 8.11
C HIS A 143 -14.55 10.57 9.57
N SER A 144 -15.11 9.46 10.03
CA SER A 144 -15.51 9.28 11.44
C SER A 144 -14.47 8.51 12.26
N SER A 145 -13.43 7.96 11.63
CA SER A 145 -12.32 7.25 12.26
C SER A 145 -11.00 7.50 11.53
N SER A 146 -9.93 6.79 11.93
CA SER A 146 -8.57 6.95 11.37
C SER A 146 -8.51 6.69 9.88
N VAL A 147 -7.78 7.54 9.15
CA VAL A 147 -7.51 7.37 7.72
C VAL A 147 -6.32 6.42 7.58
N THR A 148 -6.52 5.27 6.95
CA THR A 148 -5.56 4.17 6.88
C THR A 148 -4.68 4.19 5.65
N SER A 149 -5.22 4.68 4.52
CA SER A 149 -4.48 4.77 3.26
C SER A 149 -4.98 5.93 2.41
N VAL A 150 -4.11 6.43 1.53
CA VAL A 150 -4.40 7.46 0.54
C VAL A 150 -3.82 7.04 -0.81
N ALA A 151 -4.54 7.32 -1.89
CA ALA A 151 -4.10 7.03 -3.26
C ALA A 151 -4.52 8.14 -4.22
N TRP A 152 -3.56 8.66 -4.95
CA TRP A 152 -3.79 9.68 -5.96
C TRP A 152 -4.26 9.05 -7.28
N HIS A 153 -5.27 9.65 -7.85
CA HIS A 153 -5.69 9.34 -9.21
C HIS A 153 -4.63 9.83 -10.22
N PRO A 154 -4.46 9.17 -11.37
CA PRO A 154 -3.50 9.61 -12.40
C PRO A 154 -3.68 11.07 -12.86
N ASP A 155 -4.90 11.62 -12.80
CA ASP A 155 -5.19 13.02 -13.14
C ASP A 155 -4.61 14.06 -12.16
N ASN A 156 -4.04 13.62 -11.04
CA ASN A 156 -3.48 14.49 -9.99
C ASN A 156 -4.51 15.31 -9.18
N ILE A 157 -5.80 15.21 -9.48
CA ILE A 157 -6.86 16.02 -8.87
C ILE A 157 -7.67 15.23 -7.85
N LEU A 158 -7.95 13.96 -8.13
CA LEU A 158 -8.71 13.11 -7.23
C LEU A 158 -7.80 12.36 -6.26
N LEU A 159 -8.28 12.25 -5.03
CA LEU A 159 -7.64 11.50 -3.95
C LEU A 159 -8.64 10.51 -3.34
N ALA A 160 -8.34 9.22 -3.46
CA ALA A 160 -9.05 8.18 -2.74
C ALA A 160 -8.45 7.99 -1.35
N THR A 161 -9.29 7.75 -0.36
CA THR A 161 -8.89 7.55 1.03
C THR A 161 -9.73 6.43 1.66
N THR A 162 -9.10 5.57 2.43
CA THR A 162 -9.77 4.54 3.24
C THR A 162 -9.66 4.85 4.71
N SER A 163 -10.57 4.29 5.51
CA SER A 163 -10.62 4.56 6.94
C SER A 163 -11.10 3.35 7.74
N THR A 164 -10.72 3.33 9.02
CA THR A 164 -11.28 2.39 9.99
C THR A 164 -12.77 2.66 10.30
N ASP A 165 -13.38 3.66 9.67
CA ASP A 165 -14.86 3.80 9.66
C ASP A 165 -15.54 2.88 8.62
N GLY A 166 -14.78 2.04 7.93
CA GLY A 166 -15.26 1.09 6.93
C GLY A 166 -15.49 1.70 5.55
N LYS A 167 -15.23 2.98 5.37
CA LYS A 167 -15.57 3.70 4.14
C LYS A 167 -14.34 4.05 3.31
N CYS A 168 -14.52 3.96 2.00
CA CYS A 168 -13.62 4.57 1.04
C CYS A 168 -14.27 5.84 0.49
N ARG A 169 -13.53 6.93 0.44
CA ARG A 169 -14.01 8.23 -0.05
C ARG A 169 -13.06 8.81 -1.07
N ILE A 170 -13.64 9.49 -2.05
CA ILE A 170 -12.90 10.19 -3.09
C ILE A 170 -13.17 11.68 -2.95
N PHE A 171 -12.09 12.45 -2.89
CA PHE A 171 -12.11 13.91 -2.72
C PHE A 171 -11.48 14.61 -3.91
N SER A 172 -12.00 15.79 -4.23
CA SER A 172 -11.30 16.76 -5.05
C SER A 172 -10.18 17.41 -4.24
N THR A 173 -9.00 17.42 -4.78
CA THR A 173 -7.81 18.06 -4.19
C THR A 173 -7.26 19.16 -5.08
N PHE A 174 -8.07 19.69 -6.00
CA PHE A 174 -7.69 20.77 -6.89
C PHE A 174 -7.26 22.01 -6.12
N ILE A 175 -6.06 22.52 -6.39
CA ILE A 175 -5.52 23.74 -5.81
C ILE A 175 -5.18 24.72 -6.92
N LYS A 176 -5.92 25.85 -6.97
CA LYS A 176 -5.67 26.90 -7.95
C LYS A 176 -4.24 27.45 -7.79
N GLY A 177 -3.52 27.55 -8.89
CA GLY A 177 -2.12 28.00 -8.90
C GLY A 177 -1.08 26.89 -8.69
N VAL A 178 -1.51 25.69 -8.28
CA VAL A 178 -0.65 24.50 -8.14
C VAL A 178 -0.98 23.48 -9.23
N ASP A 179 -2.27 23.28 -9.48
CA ASP A 179 -2.75 22.32 -10.48
C ASP A 179 -3.18 23.04 -11.75
N THR A 180 -2.93 22.40 -12.90
CA THR A 180 -3.49 22.77 -14.21
C THR A 180 -4.76 21.94 -14.45
N ARG A 181 -5.79 22.53 -15.00
CA ARG A 181 -6.95 21.81 -15.51
C ARG A 181 -6.73 21.51 -16.97
N ASP A 182 -6.58 20.25 -17.31
CA ASP A 182 -6.68 19.83 -18.71
C ASP A 182 -8.15 19.83 -19.11
N SER A 183 -8.44 20.36 -20.31
CA SER A 183 -9.78 20.52 -20.87
C SER A 183 -10.53 19.20 -21.15
N GLY A 184 -9.96 18.06 -20.75
CA GLY A 184 -10.53 16.71 -20.93
C GLY A 184 -10.98 16.00 -19.65
N THR A 185 -10.83 16.62 -18.47
CA THR A 185 -11.30 15.99 -17.23
C THR A 185 -12.81 16.10 -17.13
N SER A 186 -13.48 14.95 -17.12
CA SER A 186 -14.96 14.82 -16.97
C SER A 186 -15.46 15.17 -15.55
N ILE A 187 -14.59 15.74 -14.69
CA ILE A 187 -14.92 16.08 -13.31
C ILE A 187 -15.44 17.51 -13.27
N PRO A 188 -16.65 17.73 -12.68
CA PRO A 188 -17.21 19.05 -12.50
C PRO A 188 -16.27 19.99 -11.75
N ASP A 189 -16.54 21.27 -11.80
CA ASP A 189 -15.83 22.36 -11.12
C ASP A 189 -15.85 22.20 -9.59
N SER A 190 -15.24 21.12 -9.10
CA SER A 190 -15.22 20.73 -7.69
C SER A 190 -14.18 21.51 -6.90
N LYS A 191 -14.57 21.95 -5.71
CA LYS A 191 -13.71 22.70 -4.79
C LYS A 191 -12.78 21.76 -4.03
N PHE A 192 -11.67 22.30 -3.56
CA PHE A 192 -10.75 21.55 -2.66
C PHE A 192 -11.53 20.98 -1.45
N GLY A 193 -11.33 19.67 -1.20
CA GLY A 193 -11.95 18.94 -0.10
C GLY A 193 -13.40 18.56 -0.33
N GLU A 194 -13.95 18.82 -1.50
CA GLU A 194 -15.28 18.34 -1.89
C GLU A 194 -15.24 16.80 -2.02
N GLN A 195 -16.21 16.14 -1.38
CA GLN A 195 -16.39 14.71 -1.47
C GLN A 195 -17.16 14.38 -2.74
N ILE A 196 -16.50 13.69 -3.67
CA ILE A 196 -17.08 13.29 -4.95
C ILE A 196 -17.89 12.01 -4.78
N VAL A 197 -17.28 10.99 -4.14
CA VAL A 197 -17.91 9.68 -3.92
C VAL A 197 -17.65 9.21 -2.51
N GLN A 198 -18.63 8.49 -1.95
CA GLN A 198 -18.48 7.69 -0.74
C GLN A 198 -18.91 6.27 -1.03
N LEU A 199 -18.01 5.31 -0.80
CA LEU A 199 -18.25 3.90 -0.92
C LEU A 199 -18.41 3.31 0.48
N ASP A 200 -19.57 2.71 0.72
CA ASP A 200 -19.94 2.09 1.99
C ASP A 200 -20.13 0.56 1.79
N LEU A 201 -19.08 -0.09 1.30
CA LEU A 201 -19.10 -1.50 0.94
C LEU A 201 -18.56 -2.38 2.07
N SER A 202 -17.67 -1.85 2.90
CA SER A 202 -17.07 -2.59 4.00
C SER A 202 -17.84 -2.34 5.30
N SER A 203 -18.25 -3.41 5.97
CA SER A 203 -18.78 -3.34 7.34
C SER A 203 -17.69 -3.25 8.40
N THR A 204 -16.42 -3.37 8.01
CA THR A 204 -15.24 -3.40 8.88
C THR A 204 -14.20 -2.39 8.40
N TRP A 205 -13.05 -2.34 9.07
CA TRP A 205 -11.97 -1.42 8.71
C TRP A 205 -11.53 -1.60 7.24
N ALA A 206 -11.39 -0.50 6.53
CA ALA A 206 -10.81 -0.45 5.20
C ALA A 206 -9.32 -0.07 5.29
N PHE A 207 -8.49 -0.71 4.45
CA PHE A 207 -7.04 -0.54 4.43
C PHE A 207 -6.54 -0.04 3.06
N GLY A 208 -5.52 -0.70 2.50
CA GLY A 208 -4.85 -0.28 1.28
C GLY A 208 -5.81 0.06 0.14
N VAL A 209 -5.59 1.19 -0.50
CA VAL A 209 -6.35 1.66 -1.66
C VAL A 209 -5.41 2.05 -2.78
N LYS A 210 -5.75 1.69 -4.02
CA LYS A 210 -5.00 2.05 -5.25
C LYS A 210 -5.96 2.26 -6.41
N TRP A 211 -5.52 3.10 -7.32
CA TRP A 211 -6.13 3.28 -8.63
C TRP A 211 -5.47 2.39 -9.68
N SER A 212 -6.23 1.94 -10.66
CA SER A 212 -5.69 1.32 -11.86
C SER A 212 -4.81 2.30 -12.63
N PRO A 213 -3.92 1.84 -13.53
CA PRO A 213 -3.05 2.72 -14.31
C PRO A 213 -3.81 3.79 -15.10
N SER A 214 -4.99 3.47 -15.63
CA SER A 214 -5.86 4.43 -16.34
C SER A 214 -6.65 5.35 -15.39
N GLY A 215 -6.80 4.98 -14.12
CA GLY A 215 -7.67 5.64 -13.16
C GLY A 215 -9.14 5.22 -13.23
N ASN A 216 -9.53 4.31 -14.13
CA ASN A 216 -10.92 3.92 -14.30
C ASN A 216 -11.44 3.00 -13.20
N THR A 217 -10.54 2.21 -12.60
CA THR A 217 -10.89 1.27 -11.53
C THR A 217 -10.17 1.63 -10.24
N LEU A 218 -10.87 1.55 -9.12
CA LEU A 218 -10.33 1.68 -7.78
C LEU A 218 -10.39 0.32 -7.09
N ALA A 219 -9.30 -0.10 -6.45
CA ALA A 219 -9.29 -1.29 -5.59
C ALA A 219 -8.93 -0.91 -4.15
N TYR A 220 -9.61 -1.52 -3.17
CA TYR A 220 -9.24 -1.39 -1.77
C TYR A 220 -9.56 -2.65 -0.95
N THR A 221 -8.89 -2.84 0.17
CA THR A 221 -9.03 -4.02 1.03
C THR A 221 -9.85 -3.71 2.28
N GLY A 222 -10.58 -4.73 2.75
CA GLY A 222 -11.30 -4.73 4.02
C GLY A 222 -10.75 -5.76 5.00
N GLN A 223 -10.95 -5.53 6.30
CA GLN A 223 -10.52 -6.47 7.36
C GLN A 223 -11.33 -7.78 7.37
N SER A 224 -12.47 -7.83 6.69
CA SER A 224 -13.32 -9.01 6.60
C SER A 224 -12.89 -10.02 5.52
N SER A 225 -11.61 -10.06 5.14
CA SER A 225 -11.09 -10.90 4.05
C SER A 225 -11.83 -10.65 2.73
N MET A 226 -11.91 -9.39 2.36
CA MET A 226 -12.55 -8.93 1.13
C MET A 226 -11.67 -7.92 0.40
N VAL A 227 -11.72 -7.96 -0.91
CA VAL A 227 -11.23 -6.91 -1.81
C VAL A 227 -12.42 -6.33 -2.55
N TYR A 228 -12.44 -5.02 -2.64
CA TYR A 228 -13.47 -4.26 -3.34
C TYR A 228 -12.86 -3.65 -4.59
N PHE A 229 -13.57 -3.78 -5.71
CA PHE A 229 -13.24 -3.16 -6.99
C PHE A 229 -14.39 -2.24 -7.38
N VAL A 230 -14.08 -1.04 -7.79
CA VAL A 230 -15.07 -0.01 -8.12
C VAL A 230 -14.71 0.62 -9.43
N ASP A 231 -15.58 0.45 -10.39
CA ASP A 231 -15.49 1.04 -11.71
C ASP A 231 -16.46 2.23 -11.81
N ASP A 232 -16.22 3.09 -12.80
CA ASP A 232 -17.06 4.25 -13.10
C ASP A 232 -17.36 5.11 -11.87
N ILE A 233 -16.37 5.90 -11.47
CA ILE A 233 -16.43 6.77 -10.27
C ILE A 233 -17.28 8.01 -10.55
N GLY A 234 -18.51 7.76 -10.97
CA GLY A 234 -19.55 8.77 -11.18
C GLY A 234 -20.59 8.77 -10.05
N PRO A 235 -21.77 9.33 -10.32
CA PRO A 235 -22.86 9.39 -9.35
C PRO A 235 -23.41 8.01 -8.92
N SER A 236 -23.17 6.99 -9.71
CA SER A 236 -23.61 5.61 -9.46
C SER A 236 -22.48 4.63 -9.76
N PRO A 237 -21.46 4.54 -8.89
CA PRO A 237 -20.31 3.69 -9.13
C PRO A 237 -20.70 2.21 -9.18
N VAL A 238 -20.11 1.46 -10.09
CA VAL A 238 -20.29 0.01 -10.18
C VAL A 238 -19.26 -0.66 -9.27
N ALA A 239 -19.73 -1.35 -8.25
CA ALA A 239 -18.88 -1.95 -7.24
C ALA A 239 -19.02 -3.47 -7.23
N GLN A 240 -17.88 -4.16 -7.13
CA GLN A 240 -17.77 -5.59 -6.95
C GLN A 240 -16.98 -5.89 -5.67
N SER A 241 -17.31 -7.01 -5.02
CA SER A 241 -16.55 -7.50 -3.87
C SER A 241 -16.15 -8.94 -4.09
N VAL A 242 -14.89 -9.26 -3.80
CA VAL A 242 -14.36 -10.62 -3.84
C VAL A 242 -14.05 -11.04 -2.42
N ALA A 243 -14.81 -12.00 -1.91
CA ALA A 243 -14.58 -12.64 -0.62
C ALA A 243 -13.62 -13.82 -0.78
N PHE A 244 -12.72 -13.99 0.17
CA PHE A 244 -11.81 -15.13 0.22
C PHE A 244 -11.76 -15.70 1.66
N ARG A 245 -11.25 -16.94 1.79
CA ARG A 245 -11.26 -17.68 3.08
C ARG A 245 -10.03 -17.44 3.95
N ASP A 246 -9.04 -16.78 3.40
CA ASP A 246 -7.73 -16.57 4.02
C ASP A 246 -7.73 -15.30 4.89
N LEU A 247 -6.60 -14.96 5.50
CA LEU A 247 -6.48 -13.83 6.41
C LEU A 247 -6.61 -12.48 5.68
N PRO A 248 -6.99 -11.41 6.37
CA PRO A 248 -7.18 -10.09 5.76
C PRO A 248 -5.96 -9.55 5.03
N LEU A 249 -6.21 -8.69 4.06
CA LEU A 249 -5.20 -8.00 3.28
C LEU A 249 -4.95 -6.58 3.81
N ARG A 250 -3.73 -6.11 3.63
CA ARG A 250 -3.26 -4.80 4.09
C ARG A 250 -3.07 -3.79 2.97
N ASP A 251 -2.55 -4.24 1.84
CA ASP A 251 -2.26 -3.36 0.69
C ASP A 251 -2.52 -4.08 -0.62
N VAL A 252 -2.68 -3.32 -1.70
CA VAL A 252 -2.95 -3.81 -3.05
C VAL A 252 -2.07 -3.09 -4.07
N LEU A 253 -1.84 -3.73 -5.21
CA LEU A 253 -1.13 -3.14 -6.35
C LEU A 253 -1.77 -3.58 -7.65
N PHE A 254 -2.11 -2.65 -8.52
CA PHE A 254 -2.46 -2.95 -9.90
C PHE A 254 -1.20 -3.31 -10.70
N ILE A 255 -1.22 -4.49 -11.26
CA ILE A 255 -0.20 -4.98 -12.20
C ILE A 255 -0.55 -4.52 -13.62
N SER A 256 -1.82 -4.57 -13.93
CA SER A 256 -2.43 -4.08 -15.17
C SER A 256 -3.84 -3.59 -14.87
N GLU A 257 -4.59 -3.16 -15.89
CA GLU A 257 -6.00 -2.77 -15.74
C GLU A 257 -6.89 -3.91 -15.20
N ARG A 258 -6.50 -5.17 -15.45
CA ARG A 258 -7.29 -6.37 -15.13
C ARG A 258 -6.60 -7.34 -14.17
N MET A 259 -5.48 -6.95 -13.57
CA MET A 259 -4.76 -7.79 -12.63
C MET A 259 -4.30 -6.98 -11.42
N VAL A 260 -4.60 -7.48 -10.24
CA VAL A 260 -4.22 -6.91 -8.95
C VAL A 260 -3.50 -7.98 -8.13
N VAL A 261 -2.42 -7.58 -7.48
CA VAL A 261 -1.78 -8.35 -6.42
C VAL A 261 -2.07 -7.67 -5.09
N ALA A 262 -2.51 -8.45 -4.12
CA ALA A 262 -2.80 -7.96 -2.78
C ALA A 262 -2.00 -8.74 -1.73
N VAL A 263 -1.64 -8.07 -0.64
CA VAL A 263 -0.75 -8.59 0.41
C VAL A 263 -1.31 -8.33 1.79
N GLY A 264 -0.96 -9.17 2.76
CA GLY A 264 -1.43 -9.01 4.12
C GLY A 264 -0.95 -10.08 5.09
N TYR A 265 -1.86 -10.58 5.90
CA TYR A 265 -1.55 -11.43 7.06
C TYR A 265 -1.22 -12.89 6.71
N ASP A 266 -1.52 -13.35 5.50
CA ASP A 266 -1.15 -14.71 5.04
C ASP A 266 0.32 -14.84 4.66
N CYS A 267 1.09 -13.76 4.71
CA CYS A 267 2.52 -13.75 4.38
C CYS A 267 2.83 -14.17 2.94
N ASN A 268 1.82 -14.22 2.09
CA ASN A 268 1.90 -14.67 0.71
C ASN A 268 1.01 -13.77 -0.17
N PRO A 269 1.55 -13.15 -1.22
CA PRO A 269 0.75 -12.32 -2.11
C PRO A 269 -0.34 -13.11 -2.83
N MET A 270 -1.51 -12.52 -2.95
CA MET A 270 -2.70 -13.06 -3.63
C MET A 270 -2.95 -12.34 -4.95
N VAL A 271 -3.29 -13.08 -5.99
CA VAL A 271 -3.60 -12.56 -7.33
C VAL A 271 -5.09 -12.57 -7.55
N PHE A 272 -5.59 -11.43 -8.02
CA PHE A 272 -6.96 -11.23 -8.46
C PHE A 272 -6.96 -10.77 -9.91
N THR A 273 -7.88 -11.28 -10.73
CA THR A 273 -8.01 -10.86 -12.14
C THR A 273 -9.47 -10.60 -12.48
N ALA A 274 -9.66 -9.68 -13.43
CA ALA A 274 -10.96 -9.47 -14.09
C ALA A 274 -11.02 -10.25 -15.39
N ASP A 275 -12.13 -10.92 -15.63
CA ASP A 275 -12.42 -11.60 -16.92
C ASP A 275 -12.75 -10.57 -18.02
N GLU A 276 -13.09 -11.05 -19.21
CA GLU A 276 -13.46 -10.22 -20.35
C GLU A 276 -14.72 -9.37 -20.10
N ARG A 277 -15.56 -9.77 -19.14
CA ARG A 277 -16.78 -9.07 -18.73
C ARG A 277 -16.53 -8.09 -17.59
N GLY A 278 -15.27 -7.98 -17.12
CA GLY A 278 -14.90 -7.13 -15.99
C GLY A 278 -15.24 -7.73 -14.61
N ILE A 279 -15.50 -9.04 -14.52
CA ILE A 279 -15.82 -9.69 -13.25
C ILE A 279 -14.53 -10.12 -12.56
N TRP A 280 -14.28 -9.57 -11.36
CA TRP A 280 -13.12 -9.85 -10.55
C TRP A 280 -13.23 -11.15 -9.77
N SER A 281 -12.17 -11.92 -9.72
CA SER A 281 -12.08 -13.17 -8.96
C SER A 281 -10.68 -13.38 -8.38
N PHE A 282 -10.59 -14.13 -7.27
CA PHE A 282 -9.32 -14.64 -6.76
C PHE A 282 -8.82 -15.77 -7.66
N VAL A 283 -7.55 -15.74 -8.00
CA VAL A 283 -6.93 -16.73 -8.90
C VAL A 283 -6.04 -17.69 -8.12
N ARG A 284 -5.03 -17.15 -7.40
CA ARG A 284 -4.02 -17.97 -6.71
C ARG A 284 -3.16 -17.15 -5.75
N PHE A 285 -2.42 -17.85 -4.91
CA PHE A 285 -1.25 -17.31 -4.23
C PHE A 285 -0.04 -17.26 -5.17
N LEU A 286 0.90 -16.35 -4.92
CA LEU A 286 2.12 -16.25 -5.73
C LEU A 286 3.16 -17.32 -5.38
N ASP A 287 3.33 -17.58 -4.09
CA ASP A 287 4.32 -18.54 -3.59
C ASP A 287 3.62 -19.84 -3.21
N GLU A 288 3.33 -20.68 -4.20
CA GLU A 288 2.86 -22.04 -4.00
C GLU A 288 4.05 -22.97 -3.76
N ARG A 289 4.38 -23.21 -2.51
CA ARG A 289 5.33 -24.29 -2.19
C ARG A 289 4.69 -25.64 -2.52
N LYS A 290 5.25 -26.34 -3.50
CA LYS A 290 5.04 -27.77 -3.64
C LYS A 290 5.58 -28.42 -2.37
N LEU A 291 4.72 -28.93 -1.52
CA LEU A 291 5.10 -29.76 -0.38
C LEU A 291 5.92 -30.92 -0.94
N ALA A 292 7.20 -30.95 -0.65
CA ALA A 292 7.98 -32.18 -0.84
C ALA A 292 7.30 -33.26 -0.01
N PRO A 293 7.10 -34.47 -0.55
CA PRO A 293 6.50 -35.57 0.21
C PRO A 293 7.38 -35.80 1.46
N SER A 294 6.83 -35.48 2.63
CA SER A 294 7.53 -35.58 3.90
C SER A 294 7.79 -37.04 4.21
N GLY A 295 9.00 -37.48 3.94
CA GLY A 295 9.51 -38.79 4.39
C GLY A 295 9.87 -38.85 5.87
N SER A 296 9.27 -38.01 6.72
CA SER A 296 9.57 -38.01 8.15
C SER A 296 8.42 -38.69 8.93
N LYS A 297 8.72 -39.88 9.43
CA LYS A 297 7.84 -40.70 10.30
C LYS A 297 7.50 -40.07 11.67
N TYR A 298 8.00 -38.88 11.97
CA TYR A 298 7.76 -38.21 13.26
C TYR A 298 6.53 -37.26 13.26
N GLY A 299 5.98 -36.93 12.09
CA GLY A 299 4.81 -36.04 11.98
C GLY A 299 3.47 -36.74 12.21
N SER A 300 3.41 -38.08 12.07
CA SER A 300 2.12 -38.82 12.08
C SER A 300 1.47 -38.92 13.47
N GLN A 301 2.23 -39.00 14.54
CA GLN A 301 1.69 -39.13 15.91
C GLN A 301 1.06 -37.84 16.43
N PHE A 302 1.57 -36.67 16.07
CA PHE A 302 0.97 -35.39 16.46
C PHE A 302 -0.32 -35.11 15.70
N THR A 303 -0.38 -35.44 14.41
CA THR A 303 -1.57 -35.29 13.58
C THR A 303 -2.69 -36.23 14.01
N GLU A 304 -2.35 -37.45 14.44
CA GLU A 304 -3.32 -38.45 14.93
C GLU A 304 -3.85 -38.07 16.31
N ALA A 305 -3.03 -37.49 17.19
CA ALA A 305 -3.48 -37.00 18.51
C ALA A 305 -4.40 -35.78 18.38
N PHE A 306 -4.10 -34.83 17.49
CA PHE A 306 -4.98 -33.67 17.21
C PHE A 306 -6.27 -34.10 16.54
N GLY A 307 -6.25 -35.07 15.62
CA GLY A 307 -7.45 -35.62 14.98
C GLY A 307 -8.42 -36.30 15.97
N LYS A 308 -7.90 -36.94 17.04
CA LYS A 308 -8.73 -37.55 18.09
C LYS A 308 -9.33 -36.52 19.05
N PHE A 309 -8.66 -35.38 19.30
CA PHE A 309 -9.16 -34.31 20.18
C PHE A 309 -10.28 -33.48 19.54
N TYR A 310 -10.21 -33.25 18.21
CA TYR A 310 -11.21 -32.47 17.47
C TYR A 310 -12.26 -33.31 16.73
N GLY A 311 -12.15 -34.64 16.81
CA GLY A 311 -13.05 -35.59 16.11
C GLY A 311 -14.41 -35.81 16.76
N GLN A 312 -14.70 -35.21 17.93
CA GLN A 312 -15.98 -35.41 18.63
C GLN A 312 -17.07 -34.36 18.38
N SER A 313 -16.83 -33.36 17.55
CA SER A 313 -17.89 -32.43 17.12
C SER A 313 -18.22 -32.59 15.63
N LYS A 314 -18.66 -33.79 15.25
CA LYS A 314 -19.31 -34.03 13.96
C LYS A 314 -20.80 -33.73 14.11
N GLN A 315 -21.19 -32.52 13.71
CA GLN A 315 -22.40 -32.20 12.95
C GLN A 315 -22.47 -30.70 12.71
N MET A 316 -22.07 -30.29 11.55
CA MET A 316 -22.55 -29.26 10.64
C MET A 316 -21.37 -28.70 9.80
N GLY A 317 -21.46 -28.95 8.48
CA GLY A 317 -20.72 -28.23 7.46
C GLY A 317 -19.23 -28.58 7.41
N SER A 318 -18.84 -29.59 6.65
CA SER A 318 -17.44 -29.94 6.40
C SER A 318 -16.78 -28.92 5.46
N ASP A 319 -16.30 -27.82 6.01
CA ASP A 319 -15.21 -27.03 5.41
C ASP A 319 -13.95 -27.35 6.21
N THR A 320 -13.34 -28.48 5.90
CA THR A 320 -12.00 -28.80 6.41
C THR A 320 -11.04 -27.76 5.85
N VAL A 321 -10.59 -26.84 6.71
CA VAL A 321 -9.37 -26.06 6.46
C VAL A 321 -8.28 -27.06 6.19
N ASP A 322 -7.79 -27.11 4.96
CA ASP A 322 -6.70 -27.99 4.56
C ASP A 322 -5.46 -27.66 5.40
N PRO A 323 -5.05 -28.50 6.37
CA PRO A 323 -3.89 -28.24 7.20
C PRO A 323 -2.57 -28.29 6.43
N THR A 324 -2.64 -28.66 5.14
CA THR A 324 -1.48 -28.75 4.26
C THR A 324 -1.15 -27.46 3.53
N ARG A 325 -1.98 -26.40 3.67
CA ARG A 325 -1.63 -25.06 3.18
C ARG A 325 -0.53 -24.51 4.07
N ALA A 326 0.72 -24.74 3.68
CA ALA A 326 1.88 -24.16 4.34
C ALA A 326 1.78 -22.64 4.27
N ARG A 327 1.40 -22.01 5.40
CA ARG A 327 1.51 -20.57 5.58
C ARG A 327 2.98 -20.22 5.60
N GLY A 328 3.38 -19.22 4.83
CA GLY A 328 4.74 -18.74 4.77
C GLY A 328 5.52 -19.29 3.57
N GLY A 329 6.18 -18.39 2.93
CA GLY A 329 7.02 -18.57 1.76
C GLY A 329 8.21 -17.66 1.86
N ALA A 330 8.32 -16.71 0.95
CA ALA A 330 9.33 -15.67 0.97
C ALA A 330 9.22 -14.77 2.21
N HIS A 331 8.01 -14.56 2.74
CA HIS A 331 7.76 -13.87 4.01
C HIS A 331 7.35 -14.84 5.12
N GLU A 332 7.75 -14.51 6.35
CA GLU A 332 7.41 -15.27 7.58
C GLU A 332 6.45 -14.51 8.50
N ASN A 333 6.16 -13.25 8.20
CA ASN A 333 5.23 -12.41 8.95
C ASN A 333 4.41 -11.54 7.98
N CYS A 334 3.43 -10.81 8.52
CA CYS A 334 2.52 -9.95 7.76
C CYS A 334 3.27 -9.06 6.78
N ILE A 335 2.83 -9.08 5.53
CA ILE A 335 3.32 -8.17 4.49
C ILE A 335 2.56 -6.85 4.63
N THR A 336 3.29 -5.76 4.84
CA THR A 336 2.73 -4.45 5.15
C THR A 336 2.66 -3.49 3.97
N CYS A 337 3.50 -3.72 2.96
CA CYS A 337 3.63 -2.81 1.82
C CYS A 337 3.94 -3.59 0.54
N ILE A 338 3.35 -3.15 -0.57
CA ILE A 338 3.62 -3.64 -1.92
C ILE A 338 3.83 -2.45 -2.87
N LEU A 339 4.90 -2.50 -3.67
CA LEU A 339 5.28 -1.42 -4.58
C LEU A 339 5.71 -1.95 -5.95
N PRO A 340 5.36 -1.23 -7.04
CA PRO A 340 5.84 -1.58 -8.36
C PRO A 340 7.34 -1.27 -8.50
N LEU A 341 8.07 -2.14 -9.20
CA LEU A 341 9.39 -1.86 -9.75
C LEU A 341 9.19 -1.59 -11.25
N ARG A 342 9.04 -0.31 -11.60
CA ARG A 342 8.71 0.10 -12.97
C ARG A 342 9.98 0.13 -13.83
N SER A 343 9.87 -0.39 -15.04
CA SER A 343 10.79 -0.10 -16.14
C SER A 343 10.28 1.14 -16.89
N GLU A 344 11.16 2.01 -17.32
CA GLU A 344 10.77 3.21 -18.08
C GLU A 344 9.94 2.84 -19.32
N GLY A 345 8.84 3.55 -19.54
CA GLY A 345 7.98 3.41 -20.71
C GLY A 345 7.03 2.21 -20.73
N VAL A 346 6.96 1.41 -19.65
CA VAL A 346 6.09 0.23 -19.58
C VAL A 346 4.89 0.48 -18.66
N THR A 347 3.68 0.34 -19.19
CA THR A 347 2.42 0.49 -18.45
C THR A 347 2.08 -0.73 -17.58
N VAL A 348 2.59 -1.92 -17.94
CA VAL A 348 2.38 -3.17 -17.22
C VAL A 348 3.52 -3.38 -16.23
N VAL A 349 3.18 -3.62 -14.97
CA VAL A 349 4.17 -3.91 -13.93
C VAL A 349 4.64 -5.35 -14.07
N LYS A 350 5.88 -5.57 -14.53
CA LYS A 350 6.48 -6.92 -14.61
C LYS A 350 7.13 -7.35 -13.31
N ARG A 351 7.67 -6.41 -12.55
CA ARG A 351 8.35 -6.67 -11.28
C ARG A 351 7.77 -5.79 -10.18
N PHE A 352 7.68 -6.31 -8.98
CA PHE A 352 7.25 -5.58 -7.81
C PHE A 352 7.98 -6.06 -6.55
N SER A 353 7.93 -5.29 -5.49
CA SER A 353 8.52 -5.64 -4.21
C SER A 353 7.49 -5.61 -3.09
N THR A 354 7.72 -6.44 -2.10
CA THR A 354 6.94 -6.49 -0.86
C THR A 354 7.87 -6.34 0.34
N SER A 355 7.39 -5.72 1.41
CA SER A 355 8.07 -5.74 2.70
C SER A 355 7.14 -6.16 3.82
N GLY A 356 7.69 -6.77 4.86
CA GLY A 356 6.93 -7.33 5.95
C GLY A 356 7.51 -7.08 7.33
N LEU A 357 6.71 -7.43 8.35
CA LEU A 357 7.12 -7.36 9.75
C LEU A 357 8.21 -8.39 10.11
N ASP A 358 8.60 -9.23 9.18
CA ASP A 358 9.76 -10.12 9.26
C ASP A 358 11.09 -9.45 8.91
N GLY A 359 11.06 -8.16 8.55
CA GLY A 359 12.24 -7.38 8.20
C GLY A 359 12.82 -7.70 6.82
N ARG A 360 12.05 -8.39 5.97
CA ARG A 360 12.43 -8.75 4.60
C ARG A 360 11.86 -7.77 3.59
N ILE A 361 12.64 -7.54 2.52
CA ILE A 361 12.15 -6.99 1.26
C ILE A 361 12.33 -8.09 0.21
N VAL A 362 11.23 -8.48 -0.41
CA VAL A 362 11.19 -9.54 -1.43
C VAL A 362 10.83 -8.93 -2.78
N VAL A 363 11.62 -9.27 -3.79
CA VAL A 363 11.38 -8.88 -5.18
C VAL A 363 10.76 -10.04 -5.94
N TRP A 364 9.67 -9.75 -6.61
CA TRP A 364 8.86 -10.68 -7.38
C TRP A 364 8.91 -10.33 -8.86
N GLU A 365 8.89 -11.32 -9.72
CA GLU A 365 8.78 -11.17 -11.17
C GLU A 365 7.60 -11.98 -11.70
N LEU A 366 6.82 -11.36 -12.57
CA LEU A 366 5.71 -12.02 -13.26
C LEU A 366 6.25 -12.67 -14.52
N ASP A 367 5.86 -13.92 -14.76
CA ASP A 367 6.17 -14.59 -16.02
C ASP A 367 5.64 -13.74 -17.17
N SER A 368 6.41 -13.62 -18.24
CA SER A 368 5.94 -13.04 -19.48
C SER A 368 5.06 -14.10 -20.17
N ASP A 369 3.74 -13.91 -20.14
CA ASP A 369 2.86 -14.66 -21.05
C ASP A 369 3.02 -14.14 -22.47
#